data_c5716c194c3b8d40ca5bbb6e0c65c3a5
#
_entry.id   c5716c194c3b8d40ca5bbb6e0c65c3a5
#
_cell.length_a   1.000
_cell.length_b   1.000
_cell.length_c   1.000
_cell.angle_alpha   90.00
_cell.angle_beta   90.00
_cell.angle_gamma   90.00
#
_symmetry.space_group_name_H-M   'P 1'
#
loop_
_entity.id
_entity.type
_entity.pdbx_description
1 polymer ?
#
loop_
_entity_poly.entity_id
_entity_poly.type
_entity_poly.pdbx_seq_one_letter_code
_entity_poly.pdbx_strand_id
1 'polypeptide(L)'
;RDLHLSIRRQRQMCIRDRREVAALFNDLIAEPLATSGDDASRDKEVASGLSFSGLSQMSLVELGYQHAEESWAAVADFLDSTWVAALQPEGRRRLEAFLPLLCEMAGATREPDSALTRSLPFVRAVCRRSAYLVLLQENPRALRHLLTLVASSIWLSERLAARPELVDELLHESTLYSAPSRDELHALVRQQLLRIPEEDLEAQMSALSRIKDGVILRVAASELTGTLPIMKVSDNLTFLAEVMIEQALAVARAELVQRYGEPQSDRAGFAVIAYGKLGGLELSYGSDLDLVFVFDGADGETAGPKVMDNTRFYTRLAQRVVHVLSAQTYAGRLYEVDLRLRPDGDSGLVATTLPALRRYQLESAWVWEHQALVRTRVVAGDLALKTSLEALRREVLAMPREQSELASAVCDMRDKMRAEHTASSNRRERFDLKRDPGGIVDIEFVVQYLVLAHAGEHAELTVWSDVIRLLEALERTGLIAANEAKMLSQAYLDYRSATHSLGLQGRAAETDAAEFEAQRQQVKQITEALLPGLQAG
;
A
#
# COMPACT_ATOMS: atom_id res chain seq x y z
N ARG A 1 -15.98 3.20 -28.07
CA ARG A 1 -16.51 1.79 -28.15
C ARG A 1 -15.50 0.79 -27.64
N ASP A 2 -14.20 0.99 -27.93
CA ASP A 2 -13.14 0.04 -27.53
C ASP A 2 -12.83 0.07 -26.02
N LEU A 3 -12.98 1.21 -25.36
CA LEU A 3 -12.82 1.35 -23.91
C LEU A 3 -13.86 0.50 -23.14
N HIS A 4 -15.10 0.46 -23.62
CA HIS A 4 -16.17 -0.36 -23.03
C HIS A 4 -15.96 -1.87 -23.24
N LEU A 5 -15.30 -2.26 -24.34
CA LEU A 5 -14.99 -3.67 -24.63
C LEU A 5 -13.82 -4.17 -23.77
N SER A 6 -12.81 -3.34 -23.54
CA SER A 6 -11.69 -3.64 -22.64
C SER A 6 -12.16 -3.80 -21.19
N ILE A 7 -13.00 -2.89 -20.69
CA ILE A 7 -13.61 -2.97 -19.35
C ILE A 7 -14.52 -4.19 -19.22
N ARG A 8 -15.25 -4.59 -20.25
CA ARG A 8 -16.06 -5.82 -20.25
C ARG A 8 -15.22 -7.09 -20.21
N ARG A 9 -14.12 -7.16 -20.98
CA ARG A 9 -13.19 -8.30 -20.94
C ARG A 9 -12.51 -8.42 -19.60
N GLN A 10 -12.10 -7.31 -19.00
CA GLN A 10 -11.50 -7.27 -17.66
C GLN A 10 -12.51 -7.70 -16.58
N ARG A 11 -13.79 -7.27 -16.69
CA ARG A 11 -14.87 -7.77 -15.79
C ARG A 11 -15.14 -9.26 -15.96
N GLN A 12 -15.10 -9.80 -17.16
CA GLN A 12 -15.29 -11.22 -17.41
C GLN A 12 -14.10 -12.06 -16.94
N MET A 13 -12.87 -11.60 -17.10
CA MET A 13 -11.67 -12.22 -16.51
C MET A 13 -11.74 -12.22 -14.98
N CYS A 14 -12.02 -11.07 -14.36
CA CYS A 14 -12.16 -10.98 -12.90
C CYS A 14 -13.30 -11.86 -12.33
N ILE A 15 -14.38 -12.09 -13.08
CA ILE A 15 -15.48 -12.97 -12.64
C ILE A 15 -15.09 -14.44 -12.78
N ARG A 16 -14.34 -14.79 -13.80
CA ARG A 16 -13.83 -16.15 -14.01
C ARG A 16 -12.76 -16.50 -12.97
N ASP A 17 -11.80 -15.60 -12.76
CA ASP A 17 -10.74 -15.75 -11.74
C ASP A 17 -11.33 -15.82 -10.33
N ARG A 18 -12.38 -15.04 -10.01
CA ARG A 18 -13.08 -15.14 -8.72
C ARG A 18 -13.72 -16.50 -8.50
N ARG A 19 -14.24 -17.16 -9.51
CA ARG A 19 -14.85 -18.50 -9.39
C ARG A 19 -13.81 -19.59 -9.26
N GLU A 20 -12.70 -19.48 -9.99
CA GLU A 20 -11.60 -20.46 -9.92
C GLU A 20 -10.81 -20.31 -8.62
N VAL A 21 -10.55 -19.07 -8.16
CA VAL A 21 -9.89 -18.79 -6.87
C VAL A 21 -10.83 -19.14 -5.70
N ALA A 22 -12.12 -18.90 -5.78
CA ALA A 22 -13.07 -19.33 -4.75
C ALA A 22 -13.19 -20.86 -4.70
N ALA A 23 -13.07 -21.56 -5.82
CA ALA A 23 -13.05 -23.02 -5.86
C ALA A 23 -11.74 -23.56 -5.25
N LEU A 24 -10.57 -22.98 -5.60
CA LEU A 24 -9.27 -23.31 -4.98
C LEU A 24 -9.23 -22.94 -3.49
N PHE A 25 -9.88 -21.87 -3.08
CA PHE A 25 -10.01 -21.48 -1.67
C PHE A 25 -10.86 -22.46 -0.89
N ASN A 26 -11.97 -22.91 -1.47
CA ASN A 26 -12.80 -23.96 -0.88
C ASN A 26 -12.05 -25.31 -0.81
N ASP A 27 -11.19 -25.63 -1.78
CA ASP A 27 -10.40 -26.86 -1.78
C ASP A 27 -9.16 -26.81 -0.88
N LEU A 28 -8.58 -25.62 -0.63
CA LEU A 28 -7.34 -25.43 0.14
C LEU A 28 -7.56 -25.07 1.62
N ILE A 29 -8.70 -24.47 1.98
CA ILE A 29 -9.03 -24.04 3.34
C ILE A 29 -10.24 -24.78 3.91
N ALA A 30 -11.10 -25.31 3.06
CA ALA A 30 -12.18 -26.17 3.44
C ALA A 30 -11.73 -27.63 3.42
N GLU A 31 -11.30 -28.17 4.56
CA GLU A 31 -11.98 -29.41 4.93
C GLU A 31 -13.49 -29.10 4.88
N PRO A 32 -14.32 -29.96 4.32
CA PRO A 32 -15.69 -29.60 3.99
C PRO A 32 -16.42 -29.11 5.24
N LEU A 33 -16.71 -27.82 5.30
CA LEU A 33 -17.80 -27.32 6.11
C LEU A 33 -19.05 -27.95 5.52
N ALA A 34 -19.43 -29.10 6.10
CA ALA A 34 -20.66 -29.77 5.78
C ALA A 34 -21.80 -28.77 5.92
N THR A 35 -22.41 -28.46 4.78
CA THR A 35 -23.67 -27.74 4.72
C THR A 35 -24.75 -28.62 5.37
N SER A 36 -24.91 -28.49 6.65
CA SER A 36 -26.12 -28.90 7.36
C SER A 36 -26.14 -28.25 8.73
N GLY A 37 -27.18 -27.59 9.03
CA GLY A 37 -27.75 -26.89 10.15
C GLY A 37 -27.35 -27.20 11.60
N ASP A 38 -26.08 -27.47 11.92
CA ASP A 38 -25.63 -27.84 13.27
C ASP A 38 -24.39 -27.03 13.76
N ASP A 39 -23.97 -25.98 13.04
CA ASP A 39 -22.75 -25.20 13.41
C ASP A 39 -22.91 -24.34 14.69
N ALA A 40 -24.13 -24.07 15.11
CA ALA A 40 -24.37 -23.32 16.36
C ALA A 40 -24.09 -24.14 17.64
N SER A 41 -23.97 -25.45 17.53
CA SER A 41 -23.69 -26.36 18.65
C SER A 41 -22.21 -26.71 18.78
N ARG A 42 -21.43 -26.72 17.68
CA ARG A 42 -19.98 -26.97 17.72
C ARG A 42 -19.17 -25.79 18.23
N ASP A 43 -19.61 -24.55 18.03
CA ASP A 43 -18.96 -23.36 18.59
C ASP A 43 -19.09 -23.24 20.13
N LYS A 44 -19.92 -24.04 20.75
CA LYS A 44 -20.03 -24.13 22.23
C LYS A 44 -19.18 -25.23 22.87
N GLU A 45 -18.57 -26.11 22.08
CA GLU A 45 -17.81 -27.27 22.59
C GLU A 45 -16.27 -27.08 22.59
N VAL A 46 -15.74 -25.88 22.38
CA VAL A 46 -14.35 -25.54 22.75
C VAL A 46 -14.34 -25.11 24.22
N ALA A 47 -14.88 -25.97 25.09
CA ALA A 47 -14.55 -25.91 26.51
C ALA A 47 -13.25 -26.67 26.68
N SER A 48 -12.11 -25.96 26.59
CA SER A 48 -10.81 -26.54 26.81
C SER A 48 -10.80 -27.23 28.17
N GLY A 49 -10.46 -28.49 28.20
CA GLY A 49 -10.14 -29.20 29.44
C GLY A 49 -8.81 -28.69 30.05
N LEU A 50 -8.11 -27.79 29.35
CA LEU A 50 -6.82 -27.25 29.76
C LEU A 50 -7.02 -26.07 30.73
N SER A 51 -6.53 -26.22 31.95
CA SER A 51 -6.49 -25.14 32.95
C SER A 51 -5.16 -24.40 32.87
N PHE A 52 -5.10 -23.17 33.42
CA PHE A 52 -3.85 -22.40 33.48
C PHE A 52 -2.76 -23.16 34.25
N SER A 53 -3.10 -23.90 35.34
CA SER A 53 -2.17 -24.73 36.08
C SER A 53 -1.71 -25.99 35.33
N GLY A 54 -2.41 -26.36 34.25
CA GLY A 54 -2.04 -27.46 33.38
C GLY A 54 -1.19 -27.06 32.17
N LEU A 55 -0.97 -25.75 31.97
CA LEU A 55 -0.09 -25.25 30.92
C LEU A 55 1.37 -25.60 31.22
N SER A 56 2.03 -26.26 30.29
CA SER A 56 3.42 -26.69 30.34
C SER A 56 3.95 -26.97 28.94
N GLN A 57 5.25 -27.19 28.82
CA GLN A 57 5.85 -27.66 27.58
C GLN A 57 5.16 -28.96 27.07
N MET A 58 4.83 -29.88 27.98
CA MET A 58 4.18 -31.16 27.63
C MET A 58 2.78 -30.94 27.04
N SER A 59 2.00 -30.02 27.57
CA SER A 59 0.67 -29.71 27.02
C SER A 59 0.76 -29.09 25.63
N LEU A 60 1.81 -28.31 25.32
CA LEU A 60 2.03 -27.81 23.96
C LEU A 60 2.39 -28.92 22.98
N VAL A 61 3.17 -29.93 23.40
CA VAL A 61 3.44 -31.13 22.57
C VAL A 61 2.13 -31.86 22.24
N GLU A 62 1.25 -32.05 23.23
CA GLU A 62 -0.06 -32.68 23.02
C GLU A 62 -0.98 -31.88 22.09
N LEU A 63 -0.85 -30.55 22.07
CA LEU A 63 -1.56 -29.64 21.17
C LEU A 63 -0.95 -29.53 19.75
N GLY A 64 0.14 -30.26 19.44
CA GLY A 64 0.71 -30.36 18.11
C GLY A 64 1.79 -29.31 17.78
N TYR A 65 2.36 -28.64 18.76
CA TYR A 65 3.48 -27.71 18.54
C TYR A 65 4.76 -28.48 18.17
N GLN A 66 5.44 -28.02 17.12
CA GLN A 66 6.67 -28.65 16.61
C GLN A 66 7.91 -28.25 17.43
N HIS A 67 7.94 -27.00 17.91
CA HIS A 67 8.99 -26.42 18.75
C HIS A 67 8.45 -26.03 20.13
N ALA A 68 7.80 -27.01 20.81
CA ALA A 68 7.09 -26.79 22.07
C ALA A 68 7.99 -26.23 23.20
N GLU A 69 9.30 -26.53 23.21
CA GLU A 69 10.26 -25.99 24.17
C GLU A 69 10.44 -24.49 23.99
N GLU A 70 10.69 -24.03 22.75
CA GLU A 70 10.88 -22.60 22.43
C GLU A 70 9.57 -21.83 22.64
N SER A 71 8.44 -22.39 22.21
CA SER A 71 7.11 -21.81 22.38
C SER A 71 6.73 -21.68 23.85
N TRP A 72 7.04 -22.68 24.68
CA TRP A 72 6.83 -22.60 26.13
C TRP A 72 7.76 -21.59 26.79
N ALA A 73 9.04 -21.55 26.40
CA ALA A 73 9.98 -20.54 26.92
C ALA A 73 9.45 -19.12 26.65
N ALA A 74 8.91 -18.84 25.45
CA ALA A 74 8.32 -17.54 25.12
C ALA A 74 7.10 -17.21 26.01
N VAL A 75 6.24 -18.19 26.31
CA VAL A 75 5.10 -18.00 27.24
C VAL A 75 5.59 -17.76 28.65
N ALA A 76 6.59 -18.53 29.15
CA ALA A 76 7.15 -18.36 30.47
C ALA A 76 7.81 -16.99 30.66
N ASP A 77 8.63 -16.56 29.69
CA ASP A 77 9.26 -15.22 29.67
C ASP A 77 8.20 -14.10 29.68
N PHE A 78 7.11 -14.29 28.93
CA PHE A 78 6.00 -13.35 28.94
C PHE A 78 5.34 -13.28 30.33
N LEU A 79 5.07 -14.42 30.98
CA LEU A 79 4.44 -14.49 32.29
C LEU A 79 5.34 -13.90 33.40
N ASP A 80 6.65 -14.09 33.30
CA ASP A 80 7.65 -13.56 34.25
C ASP A 80 7.98 -12.09 34.01
N SER A 81 7.41 -11.50 32.93
CA SER A 81 7.67 -10.11 32.59
C SER A 81 7.14 -9.13 33.64
N THR A 82 7.83 -7.98 33.79
CA THR A 82 7.40 -6.88 34.66
C THR A 82 6.01 -6.34 34.28
N TRP A 83 5.56 -6.53 33.06
CA TRP A 83 4.24 -6.15 32.59
C TRP A 83 3.13 -6.99 33.21
N VAL A 84 3.31 -8.31 33.27
CA VAL A 84 2.36 -9.23 33.89
C VAL A 84 2.40 -9.09 35.42
N ALA A 85 3.59 -8.91 36.00
CA ALA A 85 3.75 -8.66 37.44
C ALA A 85 3.03 -7.38 37.91
N ALA A 86 2.91 -6.36 37.03
CA ALA A 86 2.26 -5.09 37.33
C ALA A 86 0.74 -5.10 37.07
N LEU A 87 0.13 -6.23 36.65
CA LEU A 87 -1.30 -6.33 36.42
C LEU A 87 -2.09 -6.28 37.72
N GLN A 88 -3.24 -5.59 37.68
CA GLN A 88 -4.24 -5.68 38.73
C GLN A 88 -4.78 -7.12 38.86
N PRO A 89 -5.24 -7.56 40.04
CA PRO A 89 -5.71 -8.95 40.25
C PRO A 89 -6.76 -9.42 39.23
N GLU A 90 -7.68 -8.55 38.85
CA GLU A 90 -8.70 -8.85 37.84
C GLU A 90 -8.11 -9.06 36.43
N GLY A 91 -7.17 -8.19 36.02
CA GLY A 91 -6.48 -8.33 34.73
C GLY A 91 -5.65 -9.61 34.66
N ARG A 92 -4.98 -9.95 35.76
CA ARG A 92 -4.21 -11.20 35.90
C ARG A 92 -5.12 -12.43 35.80
N ARG A 93 -6.24 -12.45 36.51
CA ARG A 93 -7.21 -13.54 36.45
C ARG A 93 -7.76 -13.74 35.01
N ARG A 94 -8.06 -12.64 34.29
CA ARG A 94 -8.51 -12.70 32.89
C ARG A 94 -7.43 -13.22 31.94
N LEU A 95 -6.19 -12.83 32.14
CA LEU A 95 -5.07 -13.34 31.37
C LEU A 95 -4.87 -14.84 31.63
N GLU A 96 -4.89 -15.27 32.88
CA GLU A 96 -4.78 -16.68 33.26
C GLU A 96 -5.92 -17.55 32.71
N ALA A 97 -7.12 -16.99 32.58
CA ALA A 97 -8.25 -17.65 31.92
C ALA A 97 -8.13 -17.68 30.40
N PHE A 98 -7.49 -16.68 29.79
CA PHE A 98 -7.34 -16.56 28.33
C PHE A 98 -6.23 -17.42 27.74
N LEU A 99 -5.10 -17.58 28.46
CA LEU A 99 -3.90 -18.25 27.94
C LEU A 99 -4.13 -19.72 27.53
N PRO A 100 -4.88 -20.55 28.26
CA PRO A 100 -5.17 -21.92 27.83
C PRO A 100 -5.90 -21.95 26.49
N LEU A 101 -6.93 -21.12 26.32
CA LEU A 101 -7.69 -21.00 25.08
C LEU A 101 -6.78 -20.52 23.92
N LEU A 102 -5.91 -19.55 24.17
CA LEU A 102 -4.93 -19.06 23.19
C LEU A 102 -4.01 -20.19 22.72
N CYS A 103 -3.43 -20.95 23.64
CA CYS A 103 -2.54 -22.07 23.32
C CYS A 103 -3.27 -23.19 22.53
N GLU A 104 -4.48 -23.54 22.95
CA GLU A 104 -5.29 -24.54 22.27
C GLU A 104 -5.65 -24.11 20.84
N MET A 105 -6.14 -22.90 20.67
CA MET A 105 -6.51 -22.38 19.35
C MET A 105 -5.33 -22.14 18.44
N ALA A 106 -4.16 -21.72 18.98
CA ALA A 106 -2.93 -21.62 18.21
C ALA A 106 -2.44 -23.01 17.76
N GLY A 107 -2.55 -24.02 18.63
CA GLY A 107 -2.25 -25.43 18.31
C GLY A 107 -3.07 -25.98 17.13
N ALA A 108 -4.29 -25.48 16.95
CA ALA A 108 -5.16 -25.87 15.82
C ALA A 108 -4.83 -25.14 14.49
N THR A 109 -3.85 -24.21 14.47
CA THR A 109 -3.42 -23.53 13.24
C THR A 109 -2.40 -24.37 12.46
N ARG A 110 -2.11 -23.97 11.19
CA ARG A 110 -1.07 -24.63 10.37
C ARG A 110 0.34 -24.46 10.95
N GLU A 111 0.60 -23.33 11.62
CA GLU A 111 1.89 -22.95 12.21
C GLU A 111 1.71 -22.60 13.69
N PRO A 112 1.49 -23.61 14.57
CA PRO A 112 1.19 -23.39 15.99
C PRO A 112 2.20 -22.52 16.71
N ASP A 113 3.50 -22.80 16.50
CA ASP A 113 4.60 -22.08 17.14
C ASP A 113 4.63 -20.60 16.74
N SER A 114 4.49 -20.31 15.45
CA SER A 114 4.39 -18.94 14.93
C SER A 114 3.12 -18.23 15.43
N ALA A 115 1.97 -18.92 15.44
CA ALA A 115 0.71 -18.36 15.90
C ALA A 115 0.78 -17.93 17.37
N LEU A 116 1.30 -18.77 18.23
CA LEU A 116 1.45 -18.48 19.65
C LEU A 116 2.47 -17.36 19.89
N THR A 117 3.70 -17.54 19.44
CA THR A 117 4.80 -16.61 19.75
C THR A 117 4.55 -15.21 19.21
N ARG A 118 4.00 -15.10 17.98
CA ARG A 118 3.67 -13.80 17.35
C ARG A 118 2.38 -13.17 17.88
N SER A 119 1.53 -13.91 18.60
CA SER A 119 0.37 -13.34 19.30
C SER A 119 0.72 -12.70 20.65
N LEU A 120 1.81 -13.11 21.30
CA LEU A 120 2.20 -12.61 22.61
C LEU A 120 2.43 -11.09 22.67
N PRO A 121 3.04 -10.41 21.67
CA PRO A 121 3.12 -8.94 21.62
C PRO A 121 1.75 -8.27 21.66
N PHE A 122 0.75 -8.81 20.96
CA PHE A 122 -0.62 -8.32 21.03
C PHE A 122 -1.22 -8.54 22.42
N VAL A 123 -1.12 -9.73 22.99
CA VAL A 123 -1.59 -10.04 24.35
C VAL A 123 -0.97 -9.09 25.36
N ARG A 124 0.33 -8.81 25.25
CA ARG A 124 1.04 -7.80 26.07
C ARG A 124 0.43 -6.41 25.94
N ALA A 125 0.09 -5.99 24.74
CA ALA A 125 -0.50 -4.66 24.49
C ALA A 125 -1.88 -4.50 25.11
N VAL A 126 -2.68 -5.59 25.16
CA VAL A 126 -4.06 -5.58 25.66
C VAL A 126 -4.23 -6.03 27.10
N CYS A 127 -3.25 -6.66 27.73
CA CYS A 127 -3.41 -7.23 29.07
C CYS A 127 -3.82 -6.20 30.15
N ARG A 128 -3.44 -4.92 30.00
CA ARG A 128 -3.91 -3.82 30.87
C ARG A 128 -5.33 -3.34 30.52
N ARG A 129 -5.78 -3.57 29.28
CA ARG A 129 -7.16 -3.33 28.81
C ARG A 129 -7.87 -4.67 28.65
N SER A 130 -7.99 -5.40 29.75
CA SER A 130 -8.40 -6.80 29.77
C SER A 130 -9.78 -7.09 29.15
N ALA A 131 -10.56 -6.06 28.80
CA ALA A 131 -11.79 -6.20 28.02
C ALA A 131 -11.55 -6.85 26.64
N TYR A 132 -10.40 -6.61 26.00
CA TYR A 132 -10.04 -7.27 24.73
C TYR A 132 -9.84 -8.79 24.91
N LEU A 133 -9.29 -9.23 26.04
CA LEU A 133 -9.13 -10.67 26.34
C LEU A 133 -10.50 -11.32 26.47
N VAL A 134 -11.43 -10.68 27.18
CA VAL A 134 -12.83 -11.16 27.29
C VAL A 134 -13.51 -11.17 25.92
N LEU A 135 -13.35 -10.12 25.14
CA LEU A 135 -13.91 -10.04 23.80
C LEU A 135 -13.48 -11.22 22.92
N LEU A 136 -12.20 -11.56 22.92
CA LEU A 136 -11.68 -12.70 22.15
C LEU A 136 -12.10 -14.07 22.73
N GLN A 137 -12.26 -14.17 24.05
CA GLN A 137 -12.83 -15.40 24.66
C GLN A 137 -14.28 -15.63 24.26
N GLU A 138 -15.08 -14.56 24.20
CA GLU A 138 -16.48 -14.60 23.82
C GLU A 138 -16.66 -14.74 22.30
N ASN A 139 -15.61 -14.46 21.49
CA ASN A 139 -15.61 -14.53 20.04
C ASN A 139 -14.48 -15.41 19.49
N PRO A 140 -14.57 -16.76 19.62
CA PRO A 140 -13.51 -17.68 19.17
C PRO A 140 -13.17 -17.57 17.69
N ARG A 141 -14.11 -17.14 16.83
CA ARG A 141 -13.85 -16.88 15.41
C ARG A 141 -12.89 -15.72 15.23
N ALA A 142 -13.08 -14.61 15.96
CA ALA A 142 -12.15 -13.47 15.91
C ALA A 142 -10.75 -13.86 16.40
N LEU A 143 -10.64 -14.69 17.45
CA LEU A 143 -9.38 -15.23 17.92
C LEU A 143 -8.71 -16.11 16.85
N ARG A 144 -9.47 -16.94 16.15
CA ARG A 144 -8.96 -17.76 15.04
C ARG A 144 -8.42 -16.88 13.90
N HIS A 145 -9.15 -15.82 13.51
CA HIS A 145 -8.67 -14.86 12.51
C HIS A 145 -7.39 -14.17 12.97
N LEU A 146 -7.33 -13.70 14.23
CA LEU A 146 -6.12 -13.13 14.81
C LEU A 146 -4.94 -14.07 14.65
N LEU A 147 -5.07 -15.33 15.12
CA LEU A 147 -4.01 -16.33 15.10
C LEU A 147 -3.55 -16.66 13.69
N THR A 148 -4.49 -16.82 12.75
CA THR A 148 -4.18 -17.07 11.34
C THR A 148 -3.38 -15.93 10.73
N LEU A 149 -3.78 -14.68 10.97
CA LEU A 149 -3.11 -13.50 10.40
C LEU A 149 -1.72 -13.29 11.00
N VAL A 150 -1.56 -13.40 12.32
CA VAL A 150 -0.25 -13.22 12.97
C VAL A 150 0.71 -14.37 12.65
N ALA A 151 0.22 -15.60 12.52
CA ALA A 151 1.03 -16.73 12.05
C ALA A 151 1.59 -16.47 10.65
N SER A 152 0.73 -15.96 9.76
CA SER A 152 1.07 -15.73 8.36
C SER A 152 1.90 -14.46 8.11
N SER A 153 1.94 -13.49 9.04
CA SER A 153 2.59 -12.19 8.81
C SER A 153 3.15 -11.58 10.10
N ILE A 154 4.47 -11.39 10.13
CA ILE A 154 5.15 -10.65 11.20
C ILE A 154 4.68 -9.18 11.21
N TRP A 155 4.57 -8.57 10.03
CA TRP A 155 4.12 -7.20 9.90
C TRP A 155 2.72 -6.96 10.49
N LEU A 156 1.78 -7.91 10.26
CA LEU A 156 0.44 -7.83 10.86
C LEU A 156 0.48 -8.04 12.38
N SER A 157 1.32 -8.94 12.87
CA SER A 157 1.51 -9.14 14.31
C SER A 157 1.96 -7.84 15.00
N GLU A 158 2.98 -7.18 14.46
CA GLU A 158 3.49 -5.90 14.97
C GLU A 158 2.41 -4.81 14.90
N ARG A 159 1.65 -4.76 13.81
CA ARG A 159 0.60 -3.76 13.61
C ARG A 159 -0.57 -3.95 14.57
N LEU A 160 -1.04 -5.18 14.77
CA LEU A 160 -2.09 -5.50 15.74
C LEU A 160 -1.64 -5.25 17.18
N ALA A 161 -0.38 -5.54 17.50
CA ALA A 161 0.20 -5.21 18.80
C ALA A 161 0.30 -3.69 19.03
N ALA A 162 0.68 -2.92 18.00
CA ALA A 162 0.74 -1.46 18.09
C ALA A 162 -0.65 -0.80 18.13
N ARG A 163 -1.66 -1.46 17.56
CA ARG A 163 -3.03 -0.97 17.41
C ARG A 163 -4.07 -2.03 17.74
N PRO A 164 -4.28 -2.31 19.03
CA PRO A 164 -5.22 -3.34 19.46
C PRO A 164 -6.67 -3.10 19.04
N GLU A 165 -7.06 -1.86 18.77
CA GLU A 165 -8.39 -1.49 18.28
C GLU A 165 -8.74 -2.13 16.92
N LEU A 166 -7.74 -2.58 16.16
CA LEU A 166 -7.96 -3.31 14.91
C LEU A 166 -8.62 -4.69 15.10
N VAL A 167 -8.69 -5.19 16.33
CA VAL A 167 -9.46 -6.40 16.67
C VAL A 167 -10.93 -6.27 16.30
N ASP A 168 -11.48 -5.05 16.29
CA ASP A 168 -12.86 -4.82 15.88
C ASP A 168 -13.12 -5.27 14.44
N GLU A 169 -12.13 -5.16 13.54
CA GLU A 169 -12.24 -5.66 12.16
C GLU A 169 -12.33 -7.19 12.10
N LEU A 170 -11.73 -7.89 13.06
CA LEU A 170 -11.73 -9.35 13.13
C LEU A 170 -13.09 -9.93 13.55
N LEU A 171 -13.96 -9.11 14.15
CA LEU A 171 -15.33 -9.51 14.54
C LEU A 171 -16.28 -9.62 13.34
N HIS A 172 -15.92 -9.01 12.21
CA HIS A 172 -16.75 -8.90 11.01
C HIS A 172 -16.21 -9.77 9.87
N GLU A 173 -16.40 -11.09 9.96
CA GLU A 173 -15.91 -12.06 8.98
C GLU A 173 -16.32 -11.72 7.53
N SER A 174 -17.54 -11.25 7.31
CA SER A 174 -18.05 -10.89 5.98
C SER A 174 -17.29 -9.75 5.29
N THR A 175 -16.60 -8.89 6.05
CA THR A 175 -15.85 -7.76 5.54
C THR A 175 -14.33 -7.92 5.68
N LEU A 176 -13.87 -8.77 6.60
CA LEU A 176 -12.43 -8.96 6.88
C LEU A 176 -11.64 -9.37 5.62
N TYR A 177 -12.19 -10.27 4.82
CA TYR A 177 -11.56 -10.78 3.60
C TYR A 177 -12.11 -10.12 2.32
N SER A 178 -12.61 -8.89 2.44
CA SER A 178 -13.16 -8.12 1.33
C SER A 178 -12.64 -6.68 1.38
N ALA A 179 -11.87 -6.29 0.37
CA ALA A 179 -11.44 -4.90 0.22
C ALA A 179 -12.62 -4.02 -0.19
N PRO A 180 -12.82 -2.84 0.44
CA PRO A 180 -13.89 -1.94 0.08
C PRO A 180 -13.65 -1.31 -1.30
N SER A 181 -14.71 -1.10 -2.07
CA SER A 181 -14.66 -0.31 -3.30
C SER A 181 -14.37 1.18 -3.00
N ARG A 182 -14.01 1.95 -4.02
CA ARG A 182 -13.76 3.40 -3.86
C ARG A 182 -14.98 4.14 -3.30
N ASP A 183 -16.19 3.79 -3.78
CA ASP A 183 -17.43 4.42 -3.33
C ASP A 183 -17.74 4.07 -1.86
N GLU A 184 -17.48 2.82 -1.45
CA GLU A 184 -17.61 2.40 -0.05
C GLU A 184 -16.58 3.10 0.85
N LEU A 185 -15.35 3.33 0.38
CA LEU A 185 -14.34 4.12 1.10
C LEU A 185 -14.82 5.55 1.33
N HIS A 186 -15.32 6.22 0.29
CA HIS A 186 -15.88 7.58 0.43
C HIS A 186 -17.07 7.63 1.41
N ALA A 187 -17.96 6.64 1.34
CA ALA A 187 -19.09 6.55 2.26
C ALA A 187 -18.64 6.34 3.71
N LEU A 188 -17.69 5.43 3.93
CA LEU A 188 -17.11 5.14 5.25
C LEU A 188 -16.46 6.39 5.86
N VAL A 189 -15.59 7.07 5.11
CA VAL A 189 -14.90 8.29 5.57
C VAL A 189 -15.92 9.38 5.90
N ARG A 190 -16.88 9.63 5.01
CA ARG A 190 -17.94 10.63 5.23
C ARG A 190 -18.74 10.33 6.50
N GLN A 191 -19.17 9.09 6.69
CA GLN A 191 -19.95 8.68 7.86
C GLN A 191 -19.20 8.89 9.16
N GLN A 192 -17.89 8.64 9.18
CA GLN A 192 -17.07 8.81 10.39
C GLN A 192 -16.81 10.29 10.67
N LEU A 193 -16.47 11.09 9.65
CA LEU A 193 -16.17 12.52 9.82
C LEU A 193 -17.41 13.34 10.20
N LEU A 194 -18.62 12.98 9.74
CA LEU A 194 -19.86 13.66 10.14
C LEU A 194 -20.15 13.62 11.66
N ARG A 195 -19.49 12.74 12.40
CA ARG A 195 -19.63 12.62 13.85
C ARG A 195 -18.63 13.47 14.64
N ILE A 196 -17.73 14.14 13.95
CA ILE A 196 -16.61 14.89 14.53
C ILE A 196 -16.82 16.36 14.21
N PRO A 197 -16.71 17.28 15.19
CA PRO A 197 -16.77 18.71 14.94
C PRO A 197 -15.72 19.15 13.89
N GLU A 198 -16.09 20.08 13.01
CA GLU A 198 -15.19 20.58 11.95
C GLU A 198 -13.94 21.27 12.51
N GLU A 199 -14.02 21.83 13.72
CA GLU A 199 -12.91 22.49 14.41
C GLU A 199 -11.92 21.51 15.06
N ASP A 200 -12.32 20.25 15.26
CA ASP A 200 -11.47 19.23 15.90
C ASP A 200 -10.62 18.46 14.88
N LEU A 201 -9.61 19.15 14.35
CA LEU A 201 -8.69 18.57 13.38
C LEU A 201 -7.98 17.31 13.88
N GLU A 202 -7.58 17.26 15.15
CA GLU A 202 -6.89 16.09 15.72
C GLU A 202 -7.78 14.86 15.74
N ALA A 203 -9.05 15.01 16.12
CA ALA A 203 -10.02 13.92 16.06
C ALA A 203 -10.30 13.47 14.62
N GLN A 204 -10.37 14.40 13.65
CA GLN A 204 -10.53 14.08 12.23
C GLN A 204 -9.32 13.29 11.69
N MET A 205 -8.10 13.76 11.94
CA MET A 205 -6.86 13.04 11.53
C MET A 205 -6.78 11.65 12.17
N SER A 206 -7.14 11.54 13.43
CA SER A 206 -7.16 10.26 14.15
C SER A 206 -8.21 9.30 13.59
N ALA A 207 -9.39 9.80 13.19
CA ALA A 207 -10.42 9.00 12.54
C ALA A 207 -9.95 8.48 11.18
N LEU A 208 -9.35 9.34 10.35
CA LEU A 208 -8.77 8.95 9.06
C LEU A 208 -7.68 7.88 9.22
N SER A 209 -6.80 8.01 10.24
CA SER A 209 -5.77 7.00 10.52
C SER A 209 -6.38 5.64 10.90
N ARG A 210 -7.43 5.61 11.72
CA ARG A 210 -8.12 4.36 12.08
C ARG A 210 -8.77 3.70 10.88
N ILE A 211 -9.47 4.48 10.04
CA ILE A 211 -10.09 3.96 8.80
C ILE A 211 -9.01 3.36 7.89
N LYS A 212 -7.93 4.10 7.66
CA LYS A 212 -6.82 3.61 6.83
C LYS A 212 -6.29 2.28 7.35
N ASP A 213 -6.04 2.17 8.64
CA ASP A 213 -5.45 0.98 9.22
C ASP A 213 -6.39 -0.23 9.18
N GLY A 214 -7.70 -0.03 9.40
CA GLY A 214 -8.73 -1.07 9.25
C GLY A 214 -8.80 -1.58 7.80
N VAL A 215 -8.81 -0.67 6.82
CA VAL A 215 -8.83 -1.05 5.39
C VAL A 215 -7.54 -1.78 5.00
N ILE A 216 -6.37 -1.32 5.45
CA ILE A 216 -5.10 -2.00 5.21
C ILE A 216 -5.11 -3.41 5.80
N LEU A 217 -5.66 -3.62 7.00
CA LEU A 217 -5.81 -4.95 7.59
C LEU A 217 -6.66 -5.86 6.71
N ARG A 218 -7.81 -5.37 6.21
CA ARG A 218 -8.70 -6.13 5.33
C ARG A 218 -8.04 -6.50 4.01
N VAL A 219 -7.30 -5.57 3.39
CA VAL A 219 -6.54 -5.81 2.15
C VAL A 219 -5.46 -6.86 2.40
N ALA A 220 -4.69 -6.75 3.49
CA ALA A 220 -3.64 -7.71 3.84
C ALA A 220 -4.21 -9.10 4.17
N ALA A 221 -5.33 -9.18 4.89
CA ALA A 221 -6.01 -10.44 5.15
C ALA A 221 -6.49 -11.11 3.85
N SER A 222 -7.02 -10.32 2.90
CA SER A 222 -7.45 -10.80 1.59
C SER A 222 -6.27 -11.27 0.71
N GLU A 223 -5.11 -10.61 0.79
CA GLU A 223 -3.89 -11.01 0.08
C GLU A 223 -3.34 -12.33 0.65
N LEU A 224 -3.20 -12.43 1.98
CA LEU A 224 -2.67 -13.62 2.65
C LEU A 224 -3.51 -14.87 2.43
N THR A 225 -4.82 -14.71 2.26
CA THR A 225 -5.72 -15.81 1.94
C THR A 225 -5.83 -16.12 0.44
N GLY A 226 -5.09 -15.37 -0.41
CA GLY A 226 -5.11 -15.53 -1.87
C GLY A 226 -6.40 -15.09 -2.55
N THR A 227 -7.33 -14.46 -1.82
CA THR A 227 -8.60 -13.97 -2.39
C THR A 227 -8.44 -12.71 -3.23
N LEU A 228 -7.33 -11.97 -3.04
CA LEU A 228 -7.04 -10.73 -3.73
C LEU A 228 -5.68 -10.81 -4.44
N PRO A 229 -5.64 -10.83 -5.80
CA PRO A 229 -4.39 -10.84 -6.55
C PRO A 229 -3.63 -9.52 -6.41
N ILE A 230 -2.30 -9.55 -6.58
CA ILE A 230 -1.38 -8.42 -6.31
C ILE A 230 -1.78 -7.11 -6.98
N MET A 231 -2.27 -7.15 -8.22
CA MET A 231 -2.74 -5.94 -8.91
C MET A 231 -3.93 -5.31 -8.19
N LYS A 232 -4.85 -6.13 -7.66
CA LYS A 232 -6.00 -5.66 -6.89
C LYS A 232 -5.62 -5.17 -5.50
N VAL A 233 -4.63 -5.78 -4.87
CA VAL A 233 -4.03 -5.26 -3.63
C VAL A 233 -3.55 -3.84 -3.86
N SER A 234 -2.74 -3.62 -4.90
CA SER A 234 -2.19 -2.30 -5.24
C SER A 234 -3.26 -1.28 -5.65
N ASP A 235 -4.28 -1.69 -6.42
CA ASP A 235 -5.44 -0.84 -6.75
C ASP A 235 -6.12 -0.35 -5.46
N ASN A 236 -6.42 -1.25 -4.51
CA ASN A 236 -7.11 -0.91 -3.28
C ASN A 236 -6.27 0.00 -2.36
N LEU A 237 -4.96 -0.29 -2.22
CA LEU A 237 -4.06 0.57 -1.46
C LEU A 237 -3.95 1.97 -2.09
N THR A 238 -3.94 2.05 -3.42
CA THR A 238 -3.91 3.32 -4.16
C THR A 238 -5.21 4.10 -4.00
N PHE A 239 -6.37 3.45 -4.16
CA PHE A 239 -7.68 4.10 -3.96
C PHE A 239 -7.85 4.60 -2.52
N LEU A 240 -7.38 3.83 -1.54
CA LEU A 240 -7.34 4.27 -0.15
C LEU A 240 -6.51 5.55 0.01
N ALA A 241 -5.30 5.59 -0.55
CA ALA A 241 -4.44 6.76 -0.49
C ALA A 241 -5.07 7.98 -1.18
N GLU A 242 -5.68 7.79 -2.36
CA GLU A 242 -6.39 8.86 -3.08
C GLU A 242 -7.52 9.45 -2.24
N VAL A 243 -8.37 8.60 -1.64
CA VAL A 243 -9.46 9.06 -0.75
C VAL A 243 -8.91 9.81 0.47
N MET A 244 -7.81 9.35 1.06
CA MET A 244 -7.17 10.05 2.18
C MET A 244 -6.58 11.40 1.76
N ILE A 245 -6.00 11.52 0.56
CA ILE A 245 -5.49 12.78 0.01
C ILE A 245 -6.66 13.75 -0.26
N GLU A 246 -7.75 13.28 -0.86
CA GLU A 246 -8.95 14.08 -1.12
C GLU A 246 -9.53 14.64 0.20
N GLN A 247 -9.60 13.82 1.25
CA GLN A 247 -10.07 14.25 2.56
C GLN A 247 -9.09 15.21 3.25
N ALA A 248 -7.79 14.97 3.16
CA ALA A 248 -6.77 15.87 3.69
C ALA A 248 -6.87 17.25 3.01
N LEU A 249 -7.09 17.28 1.69
CA LEU A 249 -7.32 18.52 0.95
C LEU A 249 -8.61 19.23 1.38
N ALA A 250 -9.71 18.49 1.53
CA ALA A 250 -11.00 19.05 1.96
C ALA A 250 -10.91 19.69 3.36
N VAL A 251 -10.32 18.99 4.32
CA VAL A 251 -10.13 19.46 5.71
C VAL A 251 -9.21 20.69 5.73
N ALA A 252 -8.08 20.64 5.03
CA ALA A 252 -7.12 21.74 4.96
C ALA A 252 -7.74 22.99 4.32
N ARG A 253 -8.52 22.81 3.24
CA ARG A 253 -9.21 23.92 2.56
C ARG A 253 -10.29 24.55 3.44
N ALA A 254 -11.13 23.73 4.10
CA ALA A 254 -12.19 24.23 4.98
C ALA A 254 -11.61 25.12 6.10
N GLU A 255 -10.53 24.71 6.77
CA GLU A 255 -9.85 25.50 7.79
C GLU A 255 -9.34 26.85 7.25
N LEU A 256 -8.72 26.85 6.08
CA LEU A 256 -8.16 28.07 5.49
C LEU A 256 -9.27 28.99 4.98
N VAL A 257 -10.32 28.46 4.35
CA VAL A 257 -11.46 29.24 3.85
C VAL A 257 -12.23 29.88 4.99
N GLN A 258 -12.45 29.18 6.10
CA GLN A 258 -13.07 29.75 7.29
C GLN A 258 -12.32 30.99 7.79
N ARG A 259 -11.00 31.01 7.68
CA ARG A 259 -10.15 32.08 8.18
C ARG A 259 -9.89 33.20 7.18
N TYR A 260 -9.71 32.86 5.90
CA TYR A 260 -9.24 33.77 4.87
C TYR A 260 -10.25 34.02 3.75
N GLY A 261 -11.31 33.19 3.65
CA GLY A 261 -12.24 33.15 2.52
C GLY A 261 -11.68 32.42 1.30
N GLU A 262 -12.50 32.31 0.28
CA GLU A 262 -12.10 31.68 -1.00
C GLU A 262 -11.20 32.63 -1.81
N PRO A 263 -10.16 32.08 -2.50
CA PRO A 263 -9.39 32.82 -3.49
C PRO A 263 -10.27 33.37 -4.61
N GLN A 264 -10.08 34.65 -4.95
CA GLN A 264 -10.84 35.33 -6.00
C GLN A 264 -9.96 35.38 -7.26
N SER A 265 -10.33 34.57 -8.26
CA SER A 265 -9.76 34.57 -9.60
C SER A 265 -10.62 33.73 -10.52
N ASP A 266 -10.73 34.12 -11.80
CA ASP A 266 -11.46 33.36 -12.83
C ASP A 266 -10.83 31.97 -13.11
N ARG A 267 -9.59 31.78 -12.70
CA ARG A 267 -8.80 30.54 -12.87
C ARG A 267 -8.46 29.86 -11.55
N ALA A 268 -9.07 30.30 -10.44
CA ALA A 268 -8.77 29.74 -9.13
C ALA A 268 -8.94 28.21 -9.11
N GLY A 269 -7.87 27.49 -8.80
CA GLY A 269 -7.90 26.03 -8.70
C GLY A 269 -6.66 25.48 -8.03
N PHE A 270 -6.80 24.30 -7.42
CA PHE A 270 -5.70 23.57 -6.76
C PHE A 270 -5.78 22.09 -7.11
N ALA A 271 -4.65 21.47 -7.36
CA ALA A 271 -4.56 20.06 -7.69
C ALA A 271 -3.34 19.39 -7.03
N VAL A 272 -3.47 18.10 -6.77
CA VAL A 272 -2.44 17.22 -6.24
C VAL A 272 -2.07 16.20 -7.32
N ILE A 273 -0.81 16.22 -7.74
CA ILE A 273 -0.24 15.26 -8.67
C ILE A 273 0.47 14.18 -7.86
N ALA A 274 0.16 12.93 -8.14
CA ALA A 274 0.86 11.76 -7.61
C ALA A 274 1.89 11.26 -8.61
N TYR A 275 3.08 10.95 -8.11
CA TYR A 275 4.20 10.37 -8.84
C TYR A 275 4.49 8.95 -8.34
N GLY A 276 5.48 8.32 -8.89
CA GLY A 276 6.03 7.05 -8.42
C GLY A 276 5.00 5.92 -8.34
N LYS A 277 4.95 5.21 -7.22
CA LYS A 277 4.02 4.08 -7.02
C LYS A 277 2.56 4.52 -6.96
N LEU A 278 2.27 5.67 -6.35
CA LEU A 278 0.92 6.21 -6.27
C LEU A 278 0.42 6.62 -7.66
N GLY A 279 1.25 7.34 -8.43
CA GLY A 279 0.94 7.72 -9.79
C GLY A 279 0.74 6.52 -10.72
N GLY A 280 1.53 5.47 -10.55
CA GLY A 280 1.48 4.21 -11.31
C GLY A 280 0.42 3.19 -10.85
N LEU A 281 -0.46 3.50 -9.90
CA LEU A 281 -1.42 2.54 -9.32
C LEU A 281 -0.75 1.29 -8.71
N GLU A 282 0.41 1.47 -8.10
CA GLU A 282 1.29 0.39 -7.68
C GLU A 282 1.73 0.48 -6.21
N LEU A 283 0.91 1.12 -5.35
CA LEU A 283 1.19 1.22 -3.94
C LEU A 283 1.33 -0.16 -3.28
N SER A 284 2.23 -0.22 -2.31
CA SER A 284 2.44 -1.34 -1.40
C SER A 284 2.26 -0.89 0.05
N TYR A 285 2.23 -1.85 0.98
CA TYR A 285 2.17 -1.56 2.40
C TYR A 285 3.35 -0.67 2.83
N GLY A 286 3.05 0.39 3.56
CA GLY A 286 4.08 1.30 4.06
C GLY A 286 4.78 2.18 2.99
N SER A 287 4.24 2.25 1.77
CA SER A 287 4.75 3.19 0.76
C SER A 287 4.50 4.63 1.21
N ASP A 288 5.50 5.48 0.98
CA ASP A 288 5.38 6.93 0.97
C ASP A 288 4.58 7.43 -0.23
N LEU A 289 4.14 8.67 -0.16
CA LEU A 289 3.40 9.34 -1.23
C LEU A 289 4.29 10.41 -1.87
N ASP A 290 4.68 10.21 -3.12
CA ASP A 290 5.38 11.20 -3.93
C ASP A 290 4.34 12.20 -4.48
N LEU A 291 4.31 13.42 -3.95
CA LEU A 291 3.29 14.42 -4.27
C LEU A 291 3.90 15.72 -4.81
N VAL A 292 3.20 16.32 -5.77
CA VAL A 292 3.47 17.69 -6.25
C VAL A 292 2.16 18.48 -6.23
N PHE A 293 2.21 19.68 -5.67
CA PHE A 293 1.06 20.58 -5.58
C PHE A 293 1.12 21.66 -6.64
N VAL A 294 0.01 21.80 -7.37
CA VAL A 294 -0.11 22.79 -8.45
C VAL A 294 -1.37 23.61 -8.24
N PHE A 295 -1.29 24.90 -8.54
CA PHE A 295 -2.44 25.79 -8.48
C PHE A 295 -2.49 26.71 -9.71
N ASP A 296 -3.66 27.28 -9.97
CA ASP A 296 -3.85 28.36 -10.93
C ASP A 296 -4.58 29.54 -10.26
N GLY A 297 -4.61 30.70 -10.91
CA GLY A 297 -5.19 31.90 -10.31
C GLY A 297 -4.30 32.55 -9.24
N ALA A 298 -3.01 32.65 -9.54
CA ALA A 298 -2.04 33.32 -8.64
C ALA A 298 -2.39 34.80 -8.40
N ASP A 299 -2.98 35.45 -9.41
CA ASP A 299 -3.36 36.85 -9.34
C ASP A 299 -4.65 37.01 -8.50
N GLY A 300 -4.64 37.97 -7.57
CA GLY A 300 -5.77 38.26 -6.71
C GLY A 300 -5.56 37.90 -5.24
N GLU A 301 -6.61 38.11 -4.48
CA GLU A 301 -6.64 37.94 -3.04
C GLU A 301 -7.89 37.15 -2.61
N THR A 302 -7.88 36.63 -1.40
CA THR A 302 -9.03 35.93 -0.82
C THR A 302 -10.12 36.91 -0.36
N ALA A 303 -11.39 36.47 -0.37
CA ALA A 303 -12.56 37.29 0.00
C ALA A 303 -13.06 37.04 1.44
N GLY A 304 -12.18 36.87 2.41
CA GLY A 304 -12.55 36.54 3.78
C GLY A 304 -12.26 37.64 4.81
N PRO A 305 -12.49 37.35 6.11
CA PRO A 305 -12.23 38.29 7.20
C PRO A 305 -10.78 38.76 7.29
N LYS A 306 -9.86 37.93 6.86
CA LYS A 306 -8.43 38.23 6.75
C LYS A 306 -8.00 37.99 5.31
N VAL A 307 -7.89 39.09 4.56
CA VAL A 307 -7.45 39.06 3.16
C VAL A 307 -6.02 38.54 3.05
N MET A 308 -5.78 37.71 2.06
CA MET A 308 -4.50 37.11 1.77
C MET A 308 -4.29 36.97 0.25
N ASP A 309 -3.07 37.19 -0.21
CA ASP A 309 -2.64 36.88 -1.57
C ASP A 309 -2.89 35.40 -1.94
N ASN A 310 -3.41 35.13 -3.15
CA ASN A 310 -3.78 33.79 -3.60
C ASN A 310 -2.58 32.84 -3.61
N THR A 311 -1.40 33.27 -4.04
CA THR A 311 -0.18 32.46 -4.03
C THR A 311 0.15 31.99 -2.62
N ARG A 312 0.02 32.89 -1.66
CA ARG A 312 0.25 32.59 -0.25
C ARG A 312 -0.82 31.67 0.31
N PHE A 313 -2.08 31.81 -0.12
CA PHE A 313 -3.16 30.90 0.27
C PHE A 313 -2.87 29.48 -0.20
N TYR A 314 -2.56 29.28 -1.48
CA TYR A 314 -2.29 27.96 -2.03
C TYR A 314 -1.02 27.31 -1.49
N THR A 315 0.02 28.09 -1.22
CA THR A 315 1.22 27.59 -0.54
C THR A 315 0.90 27.05 0.86
N ARG A 316 0.06 27.79 1.62
CA ARG A 316 -0.40 27.35 2.94
C ARG A 316 -1.31 26.14 2.85
N LEU A 317 -2.16 26.06 1.81
CA LEU A 317 -3.02 24.91 1.58
C LEU A 317 -2.16 23.64 1.36
N ALA A 318 -1.15 23.69 0.51
CA ALA A 318 -0.22 22.60 0.30
C ALA A 318 0.48 22.17 1.60
N GLN A 319 1.02 23.14 2.37
CA GLN A 319 1.65 22.85 3.66
C GLN A 319 0.68 22.20 4.66
N ARG A 320 -0.60 22.64 4.64
CA ARG A 320 -1.61 22.08 5.53
C ARG A 320 -2.02 20.68 5.12
N VAL A 321 -2.14 20.39 3.82
CA VAL A 321 -2.36 19.02 3.30
C VAL A 321 -1.24 18.09 3.74
N VAL A 322 0.02 18.50 3.55
CA VAL A 322 1.18 17.73 4.03
C VAL A 322 1.10 17.49 5.53
N HIS A 323 0.76 18.51 6.31
CA HIS A 323 0.59 18.37 7.76
C HIS A 323 -0.48 17.34 8.12
N VAL A 324 -1.67 17.39 7.50
CA VAL A 324 -2.75 16.43 7.76
C VAL A 324 -2.32 15.01 7.41
N LEU A 325 -1.58 14.81 6.32
CA LEU A 325 -1.10 13.49 5.91
C LEU A 325 0.03 12.96 6.79
N SER A 326 0.99 13.83 7.20
CA SER A 326 2.25 13.41 7.79
C SER A 326 2.39 13.62 9.30
N ALA A 327 1.50 14.38 9.94
CA ALA A 327 1.59 14.62 11.38
C ALA A 327 1.30 13.35 12.19
N GLN A 328 2.07 13.18 13.26
CA GLN A 328 1.89 12.08 14.20
C GLN A 328 0.75 12.41 15.17
N THR A 329 -0.33 11.63 15.11
CA THR A 329 -1.42 11.65 16.10
C THR A 329 -1.26 10.49 17.07
N TYR A 330 -2.11 10.42 18.09
CA TYR A 330 -2.16 9.25 18.96
C TYR A 330 -2.60 7.98 18.19
N ALA A 331 -3.40 8.15 17.11
CA ALA A 331 -3.77 7.06 16.20
C ALA A 331 -2.72 6.82 15.11
N GLY A 332 -1.56 7.48 15.17
CA GLY A 332 -0.43 7.39 14.25
C GLY A 332 -0.49 8.39 13.11
N ARG A 333 0.33 8.16 12.10
CA ARG A 333 0.46 8.96 10.89
C ARG A 333 -0.39 8.39 9.77
N LEU A 334 -1.01 9.25 8.95
CA LEU A 334 -1.71 8.78 7.75
C LEU A 334 -0.70 8.22 6.75
N TYR A 335 0.18 9.08 6.22
CA TYR A 335 1.22 8.70 5.26
C TYR A 335 2.49 9.50 5.48
N GLU A 336 3.62 8.95 5.07
CA GLU A 336 4.81 9.74 4.77
C GLU A 336 4.65 10.39 3.41
N VAL A 337 5.10 11.66 3.29
CA VAL A 337 4.96 12.45 2.06
C VAL A 337 6.34 12.84 1.58
N ASP A 338 6.65 12.51 0.33
CA ASP A 338 7.85 12.93 -0.37
C ASP A 338 7.50 14.02 -1.39
N LEU A 339 8.19 15.16 -1.29
CA LEU A 339 8.01 16.31 -2.16
C LEU A 339 9.20 16.57 -3.09
N ARG A 340 10.20 15.67 -3.12
CA ARG A 340 11.46 15.90 -3.87
C ARG A 340 11.28 15.96 -5.38
N LEU A 341 10.17 15.43 -5.93
CA LEU A 341 9.85 15.48 -7.36
C LEU A 341 9.18 16.80 -7.82
N ARG A 342 9.04 17.79 -6.91
CA ARG A 342 8.60 19.13 -7.30
C ARG A 342 9.69 19.88 -8.08
N PRO A 343 9.33 20.87 -8.94
CA PRO A 343 10.32 21.71 -9.61
C PRO A 343 11.40 22.24 -8.65
N ASP A 344 12.65 22.15 -9.05
CA ASP A 344 13.85 22.53 -8.26
C ASP A 344 14.05 21.69 -6.98
N GLY A 345 13.40 20.54 -6.86
CA GLY A 345 13.58 19.61 -5.74
C GLY A 345 13.37 20.27 -4.37
N ASP A 346 14.25 20.01 -3.42
CA ASP A 346 14.15 20.55 -2.04
C ASP A 346 14.32 22.08 -1.97
N SER A 347 14.90 22.71 -2.98
CA SER A 347 15.05 24.18 -3.07
C SER A 347 13.78 24.86 -3.58
N GLY A 348 12.88 24.10 -4.24
CA GLY A 348 11.68 24.62 -4.87
C GLY A 348 10.53 24.93 -3.89
N LEU A 349 9.56 25.71 -4.38
CA LEU A 349 8.36 26.02 -3.63
C LEU A 349 7.53 24.76 -3.38
N VAL A 350 6.85 24.68 -2.24
CA VAL A 350 5.97 23.55 -1.89
C VAL A 350 4.81 23.40 -2.87
N ALA A 351 4.30 24.51 -3.41
CA ALA A 351 3.29 24.53 -4.48
C ALA A 351 3.77 25.46 -5.61
N THR A 352 3.50 25.05 -6.85
CA THR A 352 3.89 25.80 -8.05
C THR A 352 2.65 26.18 -8.86
N THR A 353 2.73 27.25 -9.67
CA THR A 353 1.64 27.59 -10.58
C THR A 353 1.68 26.72 -11.82
N LEU A 354 0.52 26.49 -12.46
CA LEU A 354 0.44 25.76 -13.72
C LEU A 354 1.35 26.35 -14.82
N PRO A 355 1.41 27.69 -15.03
CA PRO A 355 2.34 28.27 -16.00
C PRO A 355 3.81 28.05 -15.66
N ALA A 356 4.18 28.10 -14.38
CA ALA A 356 5.55 27.85 -13.96
C ALA A 356 5.93 26.37 -14.13
N LEU A 357 5.05 25.43 -13.75
CA LEU A 357 5.25 24.00 -13.98
C LEU A 357 5.43 23.71 -15.49
N ARG A 358 4.57 24.30 -16.33
CA ARG A 358 4.65 24.13 -17.78
C ARG A 358 6.01 24.56 -18.32
N ARG A 359 6.46 25.77 -17.95
CA ARG A 359 7.76 26.30 -18.36
C ARG A 359 8.90 25.39 -17.88
N TYR A 360 8.87 24.99 -16.62
CA TYR A 360 9.86 24.10 -16.06
C TYR A 360 9.98 22.80 -16.85
N GLN A 361 8.85 22.12 -17.08
CA GLN A 361 8.82 20.82 -17.76
C GLN A 361 9.25 20.91 -19.24
N LEU A 362 8.98 22.03 -19.91
CA LEU A 362 9.34 22.20 -21.33
C LEU A 362 10.76 22.71 -21.55
N GLU A 363 11.32 23.48 -20.61
CA GLU A 363 12.56 24.23 -20.83
C GLU A 363 13.73 23.82 -19.91
N SER A 364 13.45 23.27 -18.71
CA SER A 364 14.47 23.11 -17.67
C SER A 364 14.55 21.70 -17.07
N ALA A 365 13.50 20.89 -17.17
CA ALA A 365 13.45 19.57 -16.56
C ALA A 365 14.42 18.59 -17.21
N TRP A 366 15.03 17.75 -16.39
CA TRP A 366 15.95 16.70 -16.84
C TRP A 366 15.19 15.49 -17.40
N VAL A 367 15.86 14.66 -18.19
CA VAL A 367 15.28 13.43 -18.76
C VAL A 367 14.71 12.52 -17.67
N TRP A 368 15.37 12.37 -16.54
CA TRP A 368 14.89 11.53 -15.42
C TRP A 368 13.59 12.07 -14.79
N GLU A 369 13.34 13.38 -14.84
CA GLU A 369 12.07 13.96 -14.39
C GLU A 369 10.95 13.65 -15.39
N HIS A 370 11.27 13.66 -16.69
CA HIS A 370 10.34 13.20 -17.72
C HIS A 370 10.05 11.68 -17.61
N GLN A 371 11.05 10.86 -17.20
CA GLN A 371 10.80 9.45 -16.86
C GLN A 371 9.82 9.34 -15.70
N ALA A 372 10.02 10.12 -14.63
CA ALA A 372 9.09 10.13 -13.51
C ALA A 372 7.68 10.59 -13.91
N LEU A 373 7.57 11.52 -14.88
CA LEU A 373 6.30 12.02 -15.39
C LEU A 373 5.47 10.94 -16.13
N VAL A 374 6.11 9.88 -16.67
CA VAL A 374 5.39 8.73 -17.25
C VAL A 374 4.43 8.11 -16.22
N ARG A 375 4.84 8.06 -14.97
CA ARG A 375 4.10 7.43 -13.86
C ARG A 375 3.40 8.47 -12.98
N THR A 376 2.67 9.42 -13.61
CA THR A 376 1.95 10.46 -12.87
C THR A 376 0.47 10.49 -13.18
N ARG A 377 -0.31 10.89 -12.18
CA ARG A 377 -1.75 11.17 -12.30
C ARG A 377 -2.15 12.30 -11.36
N VAL A 378 -3.17 13.06 -11.75
CA VAL A 378 -3.82 13.99 -10.82
C VAL A 378 -4.82 13.21 -9.96
N VAL A 379 -4.59 13.18 -8.65
CA VAL A 379 -5.33 12.34 -7.68
C VAL A 379 -6.35 13.12 -6.84
N ALA A 380 -6.20 14.44 -6.71
CA ALA A 380 -7.16 15.28 -6.02
C ALA A 380 -7.16 16.70 -6.59
N GLY A 381 -8.25 17.45 -6.39
CA GLY A 381 -8.36 18.88 -6.74
C GLY A 381 -9.39 19.19 -7.82
N ASP A 382 -9.28 20.39 -8.38
CA ASP A 382 -10.25 20.95 -9.31
C ASP A 382 -10.19 20.30 -10.69
N LEU A 383 -11.35 19.97 -11.27
CA LEU A 383 -11.47 19.23 -12.54
C LEU A 383 -10.86 19.98 -13.73
N ALA A 384 -11.01 21.31 -13.78
CA ALA A 384 -10.45 22.11 -14.86
C ALA A 384 -8.92 22.08 -14.85
N LEU A 385 -8.32 22.22 -13.66
CA LEU A 385 -6.87 22.14 -13.49
C LEU A 385 -6.35 20.73 -13.77
N LYS A 386 -7.07 19.69 -13.34
CA LYS A 386 -6.77 18.30 -13.69
C LYS A 386 -6.67 18.10 -15.20
N THR A 387 -7.66 18.58 -15.95
CA THR A 387 -7.68 18.48 -17.43
C THR A 387 -6.46 19.18 -18.06
N SER A 388 -6.12 20.38 -17.56
CA SER A 388 -4.94 21.13 -18.02
C SER A 388 -3.63 20.43 -17.72
N LEU A 389 -3.50 19.82 -16.54
CA LEU A 389 -2.32 19.06 -16.13
C LEU A 389 -2.15 17.77 -16.91
N GLU A 390 -3.25 17.06 -17.19
CA GLU A 390 -3.23 15.88 -18.06
C GLU A 390 -2.84 16.24 -19.51
N ALA A 391 -3.28 17.39 -20.01
CA ALA A 391 -2.86 17.90 -21.31
C ALA A 391 -1.35 18.24 -21.32
N LEU A 392 -0.85 18.93 -20.28
CA LEU A 392 0.57 19.22 -20.13
C LEU A 392 1.41 17.94 -20.06
N ARG A 393 0.97 16.94 -19.28
CA ARG A 393 1.68 15.65 -19.22
C ARG A 393 1.82 15.03 -20.62
N ARG A 394 0.73 14.97 -21.38
CA ARG A 394 0.75 14.42 -22.75
C ARG A 394 1.69 15.21 -23.66
N GLU A 395 1.65 16.52 -23.58
CA GLU A 395 2.52 17.40 -24.36
C GLU A 395 4.00 17.12 -24.06
N VAL A 396 4.39 17.05 -22.79
CA VAL A 396 5.76 16.78 -22.38
C VAL A 396 6.21 15.38 -22.80
N LEU A 397 5.36 14.35 -22.61
CA LEU A 397 5.70 12.98 -23.00
C LEU A 397 5.89 12.85 -24.53
N ALA A 398 5.10 13.59 -25.32
CA ALA A 398 5.15 13.58 -26.79
C ALA A 398 6.21 14.51 -27.39
N MET A 399 7.03 15.21 -26.60
CA MET A 399 8.12 16.05 -27.12
C MET A 399 9.07 15.21 -27.99
N PRO A 400 9.52 15.74 -29.14
CA PRO A 400 10.52 15.06 -29.97
C PRO A 400 11.85 14.98 -29.20
N ARG A 401 12.49 13.81 -29.22
CA ARG A 401 13.77 13.52 -28.58
C ARG A 401 14.67 12.76 -29.52
N GLU A 402 15.95 13.06 -29.50
CA GLU A 402 16.92 12.24 -30.21
C GLU A 402 17.12 10.93 -29.42
N GLN A 403 16.90 9.78 -30.06
CA GLN A 403 16.82 8.49 -29.38
C GLN A 403 18.12 8.06 -28.72
N SER A 404 19.28 8.36 -29.33
CA SER A 404 20.58 7.99 -28.76
C SER A 404 20.91 8.83 -27.53
N GLU A 405 20.58 10.14 -27.53
CA GLU A 405 20.75 11.00 -26.37
C GLU A 405 19.82 10.59 -25.22
N LEU A 406 18.56 10.28 -25.56
CA LEU A 406 17.58 9.79 -24.58
C LEU A 406 18.05 8.47 -23.95
N ALA A 407 18.47 7.49 -24.76
CA ALA A 407 18.97 6.21 -24.28
C ALA A 407 20.17 6.38 -23.34
N SER A 408 21.15 7.22 -23.75
CA SER A 408 22.32 7.52 -22.91
C SER A 408 21.91 8.11 -21.56
N ALA A 409 21.01 9.13 -21.54
CA ALA A 409 20.57 9.78 -20.32
C ALA A 409 19.82 8.82 -19.37
N VAL A 410 19.01 7.91 -19.93
CA VAL A 410 18.30 6.89 -19.16
C VAL A 410 19.25 5.85 -18.57
N CYS A 411 20.25 5.39 -19.35
CA CYS A 411 21.28 4.45 -18.88
C CYS A 411 22.15 5.10 -17.78
N ASP A 412 22.60 6.34 -17.97
CA ASP A 412 23.40 7.07 -16.97
C ASP A 412 22.66 7.19 -15.62
N MET A 413 21.35 7.45 -15.66
CA MET A 413 20.54 7.50 -14.44
C MET A 413 20.42 6.13 -13.79
N ARG A 414 20.24 5.06 -14.59
CA ARG A 414 20.20 3.68 -14.09
C ARG A 414 21.50 3.27 -13.42
N ASP A 415 22.63 3.63 -14.03
CA ASP A 415 23.97 3.33 -13.49
C ASP A 415 24.25 4.08 -12.19
N LYS A 416 23.83 5.35 -12.07
CA LYS A 416 23.89 6.09 -10.81
C LYS A 416 23.13 5.40 -9.69
N MET A 417 21.90 4.97 -9.97
CA MET A 417 21.08 4.22 -8.99
C MET A 417 21.72 2.90 -8.58
N ARG A 418 22.37 2.19 -9.51
CA ARG A 418 23.12 0.95 -9.23
C ARG A 418 24.34 1.23 -8.35
N ALA A 419 25.13 2.25 -8.68
CA ALA A 419 26.33 2.60 -7.93
C ALA A 419 26.03 2.95 -6.46
N GLU A 420 24.96 3.70 -6.21
CA GLU A 420 24.51 4.01 -4.85
C GLU A 420 24.11 2.76 -4.06
N HIS A 421 23.54 1.76 -4.73
CA HIS A 421 23.11 0.52 -4.09
C HIS A 421 24.27 -0.46 -3.83
N THR A 422 25.18 -0.63 -4.79
CA THR A 422 26.28 -1.60 -4.72
C THR A 422 27.26 -1.27 -3.57
N ALA A 423 27.37 0.00 -3.20
CA ALA A 423 28.19 0.41 -2.06
C ALA A 423 27.73 -0.19 -0.71
N SER A 424 26.51 -0.72 -0.63
CA SER A 424 25.91 -1.28 0.58
C SER A 424 25.77 -2.83 0.59
N SER A 425 26.04 -3.52 -0.52
CA SER A 425 25.76 -4.98 -0.64
C SER A 425 26.96 -5.80 -1.11
N ASN A 426 27.47 -6.68 -0.24
CA ASN A 426 28.48 -7.71 -0.56
C ASN A 426 27.79 -9.09 -0.69
N ARG A 427 26.86 -9.27 -1.69
CA ARG A 427 25.96 -10.43 -1.70
C ARG A 427 25.88 -11.09 -3.08
N ARG A 428 26.77 -12.06 -3.36
CA ARG A 428 26.73 -12.86 -4.60
C ARG A 428 25.61 -13.92 -4.65
N GLU A 429 24.99 -14.25 -3.50
CA GLU A 429 24.00 -15.34 -3.37
C GLU A 429 22.56 -14.84 -3.28
N ARG A 430 22.35 -13.51 -3.24
CA ARG A 430 21.02 -12.87 -3.10
C ARG A 430 20.67 -12.06 -4.32
N PHE A 431 19.38 -11.96 -4.61
CA PHE A 431 18.79 -11.12 -5.65
C PHE A 431 17.86 -10.07 -5.03
N ASP A 432 18.21 -8.78 -5.14
CA ASP A 432 17.30 -7.68 -4.84
C ASP A 432 16.32 -7.54 -6.00
N LEU A 433 15.08 -7.99 -5.78
CA LEU A 433 14.00 -8.01 -6.76
C LEU A 433 13.73 -6.65 -7.41
N LYS A 434 14.05 -5.57 -6.71
CA LYS A 434 13.80 -4.20 -7.16
C LYS A 434 14.98 -3.63 -7.93
N ARG A 435 16.20 -3.72 -7.38
CA ARG A 435 17.33 -2.88 -7.78
C ARG A 435 18.39 -3.60 -8.62
N ASP A 436 18.54 -4.91 -8.44
CA ASP A 436 19.54 -5.66 -9.16
C ASP A 436 19.24 -5.73 -10.67
N PRO A 437 20.26 -5.98 -11.50
CA PRO A 437 20.08 -6.16 -12.93
C PRO A 437 19.07 -7.28 -13.25
N GLY A 438 18.10 -6.96 -14.12
CA GLY A 438 16.97 -7.84 -14.44
C GLY A 438 15.82 -7.79 -13.45
N GLY A 439 15.82 -6.84 -12.49
CA GLY A 439 14.75 -6.61 -11.52
C GLY A 439 13.69 -5.62 -12.01
N ILE A 440 12.81 -5.23 -11.08
CA ILE A 440 11.65 -4.35 -11.33
C ILE A 440 12.07 -3.04 -12.01
N VAL A 441 13.14 -2.40 -11.53
CA VAL A 441 13.57 -1.08 -12.04
C VAL A 441 14.03 -1.14 -13.50
N ASP A 442 14.64 -2.23 -13.93
CA ASP A 442 15.04 -2.36 -15.35
C ASP A 442 13.82 -2.42 -16.27
N ILE A 443 12.76 -3.12 -15.86
CA ILE A 443 11.48 -3.16 -16.60
C ILE A 443 10.86 -1.75 -16.64
N GLU A 444 10.80 -1.05 -15.51
CA GLU A 444 10.27 0.32 -15.41
C GLU A 444 11.04 1.29 -16.32
N PHE A 445 12.36 1.23 -16.33
CA PHE A 445 13.23 2.11 -17.13
C PHE A 445 13.05 1.90 -18.63
N VAL A 446 12.97 0.65 -19.07
CA VAL A 446 12.72 0.33 -20.49
C VAL A 446 11.34 0.82 -20.92
N VAL A 447 10.30 0.60 -20.12
CA VAL A 447 8.95 1.11 -20.42
C VAL A 447 8.93 2.63 -20.50
N GLN A 448 9.57 3.32 -19.55
CA GLN A 448 9.68 4.79 -19.54
C GLN A 448 10.45 5.31 -20.75
N TYR A 449 11.57 4.67 -21.10
CA TYR A 449 12.34 4.99 -22.31
C TYR A 449 11.48 4.88 -23.58
N LEU A 450 10.82 3.74 -23.78
CA LEU A 450 9.99 3.51 -24.96
C LEU A 450 8.81 4.48 -25.05
N VAL A 451 8.18 4.83 -23.94
CA VAL A 451 7.15 5.87 -23.91
C VAL A 451 7.72 7.21 -24.35
N LEU A 452 8.85 7.66 -23.77
CA LEU A 452 9.45 8.95 -24.11
C LEU A 452 10.00 9.01 -25.55
N ALA A 453 10.46 7.88 -26.08
CA ALA A 453 10.97 7.79 -27.45
C ALA A 453 9.86 7.83 -28.50
N HIS A 454 8.65 7.30 -28.20
CA HIS A 454 7.63 7.03 -29.21
C HIS A 454 6.27 7.68 -28.97
N ALA A 455 6.06 8.37 -27.82
CA ALA A 455 4.76 8.99 -27.53
C ALA A 455 4.39 10.12 -28.51
N GLY A 456 5.35 10.71 -29.19
CA GLY A 456 5.08 11.70 -30.26
C GLY A 456 4.37 11.10 -31.48
N GLU A 457 4.62 9.83 -31.80
CA GLU A 457 4.01 9.10 -32.90
C GLU A 457 2.79 8.27 -32.44
N HIS A 458 2.78 7.84 -31.18
CA HIS A 458 1.80 6.93 -30.58
C HIS A 458 1.15 7.56 -29.34
N ALA A 459 0.14 8.39 -29.52
CA ALA A 459 -0.55 9.12 -28.45
C ALA A 459 -1.14 8.19 -27.36
N GLU A 460 -1.45 6.95 -27.68
CA GLU A 460 -1.95 5.93 -26.75
C GLU A 460 -0.95 5.59 -25.64
N LEU A 461 0.35 5.79 -25.84
CA LEU A 461 1.39 5.59 -24.81
C LEU A 461 1.31 6.64 -23.70
N THR A 462 0.59 7.73 -23.90
CA THR A 462 0.40 8.78 -22.89
C THR A 462 -0.84 8.57 -22.01
N VAL A 463 -1.68 7.54 -22.31
CA VAL A 463 -2.98 7.33 -21.64
C VAL A 463 -2.81 6.73 -20.24
N TRP A 464 -1.89 5.79 -20.11
CA TRP A 464 -1.68 5.01 -18.90
C TRP A 464 -0.45 5.48 -18.13
N SER A 465 -0.41 5.14 -16.85
CA SER A 465 0.72 5.44 -15.95
C SER A 465 1.28 4.21 -15.26
N ASP A 466 0.56 3.07 -15.31
CA ASP A 466 1.03 1.80 -14.76
C ASP A 466 1.79 0.96 -15.80
N VAL A 467 2.79 0.21 -15.32
CA VAL A 467 3.71 -0.53 -16.18
C VAL A 467 3.01 -1.60 -17.02
N ILE A 468 2.01 -2.29 -16.47
CA ILE A 468 1.34 -3.39 -17.19
C ILE A 468 0.55 -2.87 -18.39
N ARG A 469 -0.25 -1.80 -18.21
CA ARG A 469 -1.01 -1.20 -19.32
C ARG A 469 -0.11 -0.49 -20.34
N LEU A 470 1.03 0.03 -19.90
CA LEU A 470 2.03 0.57 -20.81
C LEU A 470 2.68 -0.54 -21.65
N LEU A 471 3.02 -1.70 -21.08
CA LEU A 471 3.49 -2.86 -21.84
C LEU A 471 2.44 -3.35 -22.86
N GLU A 472 1.16 -3.41 -22.47
CA GLU A 472 0.06 -3.72 -23.38
C GLU A 472 -0.09 -2.67 -24.50
N ALA A 473 0.14 -1.39 -24.23
CA ALA A 473 0.11 -0.34 -25.23
C ALA A 473 1.31 -0.43 -26.18
N LEU A 474 2.50 -0.70 -25.68
CA LEU A 474 3.71 -0.92 -26.47
C LEU A 474 3.60 -2.14 -27.40
N GLU A 475 2.98 -3.23 -26.94
CA GLU A 475 2.66 -4.40 -27.78
C GLU A 475 1.68 -4.02 -28.90
N ARG A 476 0.59 -3.31 -28.59
CA ARG A 476 -0.43 -2.91 -29.57
C ARG A 476 0.11 -1.97 -30.65
N THR A 477 1.09 -1.15 -30.32
CA THR A 477 1.78 -0.26 -31.27
C THR A 477 2.85 -0.98 -32.08
N GLY A 478 3.18 -2.23 -31.75
CA GLY A 478 4.23 -3.01 -32.41
C GLY A 478 5.66 -2.61 -32.03
N LEU A 479 5.82 -1.80 -30.98
CA LEU A 479 7.13 -1.36 -30.49
C LEU A 479 7.87 -2.45 -29.70
N ILE A 480 7.13 -3.40 -29.15
CA ILE A 480 7.68 -4.63 -28.55
C ILE A 480 6.91 -5.86 -29.06
N ALA A 481 7.57 -7.00 -29.13
CA ALA A 481 6.91 -8.22 -29.54
C ALA A 481 5.98 -8.77 -28.44
N ALA A 482 4.91 -9.48 -28.84
CA ALA A 482 3.89 -10.00 -27.90
C ALA A 482 4.50 -10.96 -26.84
N ASN A 483 5.50 -11.76 -27.22
CA ASN A 483 6.20 -12.63 -26.28
C ASN A 483 7.06 -11.84 -25.29
N GLU A 484 7.68 -10.74 -25.68
CA GLU A 484 8.46 -9.86 -24.81
C GLU A 484 7.55 -9.12 -23.82
N ALA A 485 6.45 -8.53 -24.32
CA ALA A 485 5.44 -7.87 -23.47
C ALA A 485 4.90 -8.81 -22.40
N LYS A 486 4.53 -10.03 -22.78
CA LYS A 486 4.02 -11.05 -21.86
C LYS A 486 5.07 -11.44 -20.82
N MET A 487 6.33 -11.65 -21.26
CA MET A 487 7.41 -12.05 -20.37
C MET A 487 7.75 -10.95 -19.36
N LEU A 488 7.89 -9.69 -19.81
CA LEU A 488 8.13 -8.55 -18.92
C LEU A 488 6.97 -8.33 -17.93
N SER A 489 5.73 -8.46 -18.41
CA SER A 489 4.53 -8.34 -17.54
C SER A 489 4.50 -9.43 -16.48
N GLN A 490 4.78 -10.68 -16.83
CA GLN A 490 4.80 -11.78 -15.89
C GLN A 490 5.93 -11.60 -14.85
N ALA A 491 7.15 -11.27 -15.30
CA ALA A 491 8.27 -11.00 -14.41
C ALA A 491 7.97 -9.86 -13.43
N TYR A 492 7.38 -8.78 -13.93
CA TYR A 492 6.99 -7.63 -13.11
C TYR A 492 5.99 -8.02 -12.01
N LEU A 493 4.96 -8.80 -12.35
CA LEU A 493 3.96 -9.28 -11.40
C LEU A 493 4.55 -10.24 -10.36
N ASP A 494 5.39 -11.18 -10.79
CA ASP A 494 6.01 -12.15 -9.90
C ASP A 494 6.96 -11.48 -8.90
N TYR A 495 7.82 -10.55 -9.38
CA TYR A 495 8.71 -9.79 -8.51
C TYR A 495 7.96 -8.90 -7.52
N ARG A 496 6.86 -8.29 -7.96
CA ARG A 496 6.01 -7.50 -7.05
C ARG A 496 5.31 -8.36 -6.01
N SER A 497 4.79 -9.52 -6.42
CA SER A 497 4.16 -10.48 -5.50
C SER A 497 5.16 -10.97 -4.45
N ALA A 498 6.37 -11.35 -4.88
CA ALA A 498 7.44 -11.74 -3.97
C ALA A 498 7.84 -10.58 -3.01
N THR A 499 7.96 -9.35 -3.54
CA THR A 499 8.26 -8.17 -2.71
C THR A 499 7.20 -7.91 -1.66
N HIS A 500 5.91 -8.04 -1.99
CA HIS A 500 4.80 -7.90 -1.06
C HIS A 500 4.83 -8.99 0.02
N SER A 501 4.99 -10.25 -0.38
CA SER A 501 5.09 -11.39 0.54
C SER A 501 6.25 -11.22 1.53
N LEU A 502 7.44 -10.84 1.04
CA LEU A 502 8.60 -10.54 1.90
C LEU A 502 8.32 -9.38 2.85
N GLY A 503 7.68 -8.31 2.37
CA GLY A 503 7.28 -7.17 3.20
C GLY A 503 6.31 -7.56 4.32
N LEU A 504 5.32 -8.40 4.05
CA LEU A 504 4.42 -8.95 5.06
C LEU A 504 5.15 -9.85 6.08
N GLN A 505 6.29 -10.43 5.71
CA GLN A 505 7.18 -11.17 6.62
C GLN A 505 8.22 -10.28 7.32
N GLY A 506 8.14 -8.95 7.18
CA GLY A 506 9.12 -8.01 7.76
C GLY A 506 10.53 -8.17 7.17
N ARG A 507 10.65 -8.71 5.95
CA ARG A 507 11.92 -8.98 5.26
C ARG A 507 12.17 -7.97 4.16
N ALA A 508 13.45 -7.72 3.86
CA ALA A 508 13.84 -6.95 2.67
C ALA A 508 13.38 -7.65 1.38
N ALA A 509 13.22 -6.86 0.30
CA ALA A 509 12.83 -7.37 -1.02
C ALA A 509 13.96 -8.15 -1.72
N GLU A 510 14.56 -9.10 -1.02
CA GLU A 510 15.68 -9.92 -1.45
C GLU A 510 15.33 -11.41 -1.32
N THR A 511 15.60 -12.17 -2.37
CA THR A 511 15.41 -13.63 -2.40
C THR A 511 16.72 -14.35 -2.72
N ASP A 512 16.70 -15.67 -2.72
CA ASP A 512 17.81 -16.48 -3.26
C ASP A 512 17.97 -16.19 -4.75
N ALA A 513 19.21 -16.00 -5.22
CA ALA A 513 19.48 -15.70 -6.62
C ALA A 513 18.98 -16.79 -7.58
N ALA A 514 18.90 -18.05 -7.12
CA ALA A 514 18.45 -19.18 -7.92
C ALA A 514 16.92 -19.19 -8.15
N GLU A 515 16.14 -18.57 -7.26
CA GLU A 515 14.66 -18.61 -7.30
C GLU A 515 14.09 -18.01 -8.60
N PHE A 516 14.67 -16.90 -9.08
CA PHE A 516 14.22 -16.19 -10.29
C PHE A 516 15.26 -16.18 -11.42
N GLU A 517 16.31 -17.01 -11.38
CA GLU A 517 17.47 -16.90 -12.28
C GLU A 517 17.06 -16.92 -13.76
N ALA A 518 16.25 -17.88 -14.20
CA ALA A 518 15.82 -17.98 -15.59
C ALA A 518 15.01 -16.75 -16.04
N GLN A 519 14.09 -16.28 -15.21
CA GLN A 519 13.25 -15.11 -15.49
C GLN A 519 14.08 -13.83 -15.50
N ARG A 520 15.00 -13.69 -14.54
CA ARG A 520 15.94 -12.57 -14.46
C ARG A 520 16.82 -12.46 -15.72
N GLN A 521 17.36 -13.57 -16.20
CA GLN A 521 18.16 -13.58 -17.42
C GLN A 521 17.36 -13.20 -18.66
N GLN A 522 16.11 -13.64 -18.76
CA GLN A 522 15.22 -13.24 -19.84
C GLN A 522 14.89 -11.73 -19.79
N VAL A 523 14.60 -11.19 -18.59
CA VAL A 523 14.39 -9.73 -18.42
C VAL A 523 15.63 -8.97 -18.88
N LYS A 524 16.84 -9.37 -18.45
CA LYS A 524 18.09 -8.74 -18.87
C LYS A 524 18.23 -8.72 -20.39
N GLN A 525 18.05 -9.86 -21.06
CA GLN A 525 18.17 -9.98 -22.52
C GLN A 525 17.19 -9.05 -23.25
N ILE A 526 15.93 -9.00 -22.81
CA ILE A 526 14.91 -8.16 -23.44
C ILE A 526 15.21 -6.69 -23.18
N THR A 527 15.55 -6.31 -21.94
CA THR A 527 15.80 -4.91 -21.59
C THR A 527 17.05 -4.36 -22.28
N GLU A 528 18.12 -5.15 -22.43
CA GLU A 528 19.31 -4.79 -23.19
C GLU A 528 19.02 -4.60 -24.69
N ALA A 529 18.15 -5.43 -25.25
CA ALA A 529 17.75 -5.32 -26.66
C ALA A 529 16.89 -4.07 -26.93
N LEU A 530 16.01 -3.71 -25.99
CA LEU A 530 15.06 -2.61 -26.13
C LEU A 530 15.64 -1.24 -25.74
N LEU A 531 16.63 -1.20 -24.83
CA LEU A 531 17.30 0.04 -24.41
C LEU A 531 18.80 -0.06 -24.74
N PRO A 532 19.24 0.51 -25.88
CA PRO A 532 20.63 0.46 -26.31
C PRO A 532 21.55 1.14 -25.27
N GLY A 533 22.58 0.42 -24.83
CA GLY A 533 23.55 0.91 -23.84
C GLY A 533 23.22 0.52 -22.38
N LEU A 534 22.09 -0.10 -22.12
CA LEU A 534 21.82 -0.69 -20.81
C LEU A 534 22.75 -1.89 -20.62
N GLN A 535 23.76 -1.74 -19.76
CA GLN A 535 24.65 -2.84 -19.42
C GLN A 535 24.03 -3.64 -18.27
N ALA A 536 23.73 -4.92 -18.51
CA ALA A 536 23.45 -5.84 -17.43
C ALA A 536 24.78 -6.28 -16.83
N GLY A 537 25.16 -5.66 -15.72
CA GLY A 537 26.37 -5.98 -14.97
C GLY A 537 26.37 -7.39 -14.37
#